data_6cf0b542fb9e2a9df8c7558906fdf15d
#
_entry.id   6cf0b542fb9e2a9df8c7558906fdf15d
#
_cell.length_a   1.000
_cell.length_b   1.000
_cell.length_c   1.000
_cell.angle_alpha   90.00
_cell.angle_beta   90.00
_cell.angle_gamma   90.00
#
_symmetry.space_group_name_H-M   'P 1'
#
loop_
_entity.id
_entity.type
_entity.pdbx_description
1 polymer ?
#
loop_
_entity_poly.entity_id
_entity_poly.type
_entity_poly.pdbx_seq_one_letter_code
_entity_poly.pdbx_strand_id
1 'polypeptide(L)'
;MDPFQPPKHPNIAVIGLGYVGLPLAVEFARHLPVTGFDIHTGRIAELQQGTDSTREVEPEALAAARHLRLTSAPSDLAGCNTFIVTVPTPVDEHKTPDLTPLVRASETVGAALKPGDTVIYESTVYPGATEEVCVPVLERVSGLQYNAENNGFFVGYSPERINPGDKEHGFTTITKVTAGSTPNTADYVEGLYADVVTAGTHKASSIRVAEAAKVIENTQRDVNIALINELALLFNRLEIDTEEVLRAAGTKWNFLPFRPGLVGGHCIGVDPYYLTHKAKQVGHHPAMILAVPHREFVEAEGEAIRTLGAKNSVLFDVKSVLPPGTATLRL
;
A
#
# COMPACT_ATOMS: atom_id res chain seq x y z
N MET A 1 -2.86 -13.63 29.19
CA MET A 1 -1.54 -13.14 28.77
C MET A 1 -1.56 -13.00 27.25
N ASP A 2 -0.77 -12.11 26.69
CA ASP A 2 -0.61 -12.05 25.23
C ASP A 2 0.07 -13.34 24.76
N PRO A 3 -0.50 -14.08 23.80
CA PRO A 3 0.03 -15.37 23.36
C PRO A 3 1.33 -15.25 22.56
N PHE A 4 1.63 -14.09 22.00
CA PHE A 4 2.82 -13.89 21.19
C PHE A 4 4.08 -13.74 22.04
N GLN A 5 5.12 -14.44 21.64
CA GLN A 5 6.48 -14.25 22.15
C GLN A 5 7.43 -14.01 20.96
N PRO A 6 8.14 -12.87 20.93
CA PRO A 6 9.02 -12.55 19.83
C PRO A 6 10.14 -13.59 19.70
N PRO A 7 10.54 -13.92 18.47
CA PRO A 7 11.66 -14.82 18.24
C PRO A 7 12.95 -14.20 18.79
N LYS A 8 13.76 -15.02 19.49
CA LYS A 8 15.07 -14.57 20.03
C LYS A 8 16.03 -14.13 18.93
N HIS A 9 15.92 -14.74 17.78
CA HIS A 9 16.74 -14.49 16.60
C HIS A 9 15.82 -14.39 15.38
N PRO A 10 15.44 -13.18 14.96
CA PRO A 10 14.67 -12.99 13.75
C PRO A 10 15.44 -13.52 12.53
N ASN A 11 14.80 -14.38 11.75
CA ASN A 11 15.26 -14.85 10.45
C ASN A 11 14.18 -14.50 9.44
N ILE A 12 14.44 -13.47 8.66
CA ILE A 12 13.44 -12.79 7.85
C ILE A 12 13.34 -13.44 6.48
N ALA A 13 12.11 -13.64 6.00
CA ALA A 13 11.84 -13.89 4.59
C ALA A 13 11.13 -12.67 3.99
N VAL A 14 11.66 -12.08 2.93
CA VAL A 14 10.98 -11.03 2.15
C VAL A 14 10.41 -11.67 0.89
N ILE A 15 9.08 -11.61 0.73
CA ILE A 15 8.32 -12.25 -0.34
C ILE A 15 7.93 -11.22 -1.40
N GLY A 16 8.54 -11.31 -2.56
CA GLY A 16 8.47 -10.35 -3.64
C GLY A 16 9.64 -9.36 -3.58
N LEU A 17 10.49 -9.35 -4.61
CA LEU A 17 11.70 -8.53 -4.67
C LEU A 17 11.58 -7.45 -5.75
N GLY A 18 10.41 -6.80 -5.79
CA GLY A 18 10.16 -5.62 -6.60
C GLY A 18 10.74 -4.34 -5.98
N TYR A 19 10.20 -3.20 -6.41
CA TYR A 19 10.63 -1.86 -5.97
C TYR A 19 10.42 -1.59 -4.46
N VAL A 20 9.58 -2.37 -3.78
CA VAL A 20 9.38 -2.31 -2.33
C VAL A 20 10.28 -3.32 -1.61
N GLY A 21 10.18 -4.59 -2.02
CA GLY A 21 10.78 -5.68 -1.26
C GLY A 21 12.30 -5.76 -1.36
N LEU A 22 12.89 -5.37 -2.48
CA LEU A 22 14.34 -5.42 -2.60
C LEU A 22 15.06 -4.40 -1.70
N PRO A 23 14.70 -3.10 -1.70
CA PRO A 23 15.28 -2.13 -0.76
C PRO A 23 15.12 -2.56 0.70
N LEU A 24 13.93 -3.05 1.06
CA LEU A 24 13.65 -3.58 2.39
C LEU A 24 14.58 -4.75 2.76
N ALA A 25 14.69 -5.75 1.86
CA ALA A 25 15.52 -6.92 2.09
C ALA A 25 17.00 -6.56 2.27
N VAL A 26 17.49 -5.61 1.48
CA VAL A 26 18.87 -5.11 1.57
C VAL A 26 19.14 -4.41 2.89
N GLU A 27 18.22 -3.54 3.36
CA GLU A 27 18.40 -2.84 4.63
C GLU A 27 18.36 -3.79 5.83
N PHE A 28 17.40 -4.71 5.90
CA PHE A 28 17.40 -5.72 6.96
C PHE A 28 18.64 -6.63 6.92
N ALA A 29 19.10 -6.97 5.72
CA ALA A 29 20.28 -7.85 5.55
C ALA A 29 21.62 -7.21 5.98
N ARG A 30 21.62 -5.95 6.37
CA ARG A 30 22.79 -5.32 7.01
C ARG A 30 22.99 -5.83 8.43
N HIS A 31 21.92 -6.25 9.10
CA HIS A 31 21.92 -6.56 10.53
C HIS A 31 21.40 -7.97 10.85
N LEU A 32 20.54 -8.54 10.02
CA LEU A 32 19.82 -9.79 10.27
C LEU A 32 19.95 -10.75 9.08
N PRO A 33 19.82 -12.07 9.30
CA PRO A 33 19.67 -13.03 8.21
C PRO A 33 18.37 -12.76 7.43
N VAL A 34 18.49 -12.59 6.11
CA VAL A 34 17.35 -12.34 5.22
C VAL A 34 17.37 -13.31 4.06
N THR A 35 16.24 -13.98 3.83
CA THR A 35 15.95 -14.74 2.62
C THR A 35 15.02 -13.91 1.73
N GLY A 36 15.55 -13.37 0.64
CA GLY A 36 14.77 -12.70 -0.40
C GLY A 36 14.22 -13.74 -1.37
N PHE A 37 12.90 -13.86 -1.42
CA PHE A 37 12.18 -14.78 -2.29
C PHE A 37 11.41 -14.05 -3.37
N ASP A 38 11.59 -14.49 -4.62
CA ASP A 38 10.74 -14.06 -5.74
C ASP A 38 10.38 -15.27 -6.60
N ILE A 39 9.12 -15.35 -7.02
CA ILE A 39 8.61 -16.41 -7.89
C ILE A 39 9.26 -16.37 -9.29
N HIS A 40 9.72 -15.20 -9.72
CA HIS A 40 10.35 -15.00 -11.01
C HIS A 40 11.85 -15.35 -10.94
N THR A 41 12.20 -16.52 -11.47
CA THR A 41 13.59 -17.00 -11.51
C THR A 41 14.52 -16.03 -12.23
N GLY A 42 14.03 -15.33 -13.28
CA GLY A 42 14.78 -14.29 -13.97
C GLY A 42 15.18 -13.12 -13.07
N ARG A 43 14.26 -12.70 -12.16
CA ARG A 43 14.54 -11.66 -11.16
C ARG A 43 15.63 -12.09 -10.18
N ILE A 44 15.58 -13.33 -9.71
CA ILE A 44 16.60 -13.90 -8.83
C ILE A 44 17.95 -13.96 -9.52
N ALA A 45 18.00 -14.45 -10.77
CA ALA A 45 19.24 -14.52 -11.55
C ALA A 45 19.88 -13.14 -11.79
N GLU A 46 19.06 -12.13 -12.09
CA GLU A 46 19.48 -10.75 -12.27
C GLU A 46 20.12 -10.19 -10.99
N LEU A 47 19.42 -10.35 -9.86
CA LEU A 47 19.92 -9.87 -8.56
C LEU A 47 21.18 -10.60 -8.10
N GLN A 48 21.30 -11.90 -8.37
CA GLN A 48 22.51 -12.68 -8.10
C GLN A 48 23.71 -12.21 -8.92
N GLN A 49 23.47 -11.57 -10.07
CA GLN A 49 24.50 -10.93 -10.90
C GLN A 49 24.82 -9.50 -10.43
N GLY A 50 24.20 -9.04 -9.35
CA GLY A 50 24.42 -7.69 -8.81
C GLY A 50 23.69 -6.59 -9.59
N THR A 51 22.67 -6.93 -10.39
CA THR A 51 21.91 -5.97 -11.21
C THR A 51 20.49 -5.85 -10.69
N ASP A 52 19.98 -4.62 -10.58
CA ASP A 52 18.61 -4.32 -10.23
C ASP A 52 17.90 -3.54 -11.35
N SER A 53 17.03 -4.21 -12.13
CA SER A 53 16.25 -3.57 -13.20
C SER A 53 15.23 -2.56 -12.71
N THR A 54 14.82 -2.61 -11.44
CA THR A 54 13.95 -1.60 -10.84
C THR A 54 14.69 -0.30 -10.52
N ARG A 55 16.02 -0.33 -10.44
CA ARG A 55 16.91 0.81 -10.12
C ARG A 55 16.64 1.46 -8.76
N GLU A 56 16.09 0.70 -7.82
CA GLU A 56 15.85 1.13 -6.46
C GLU A 56 17.05 0.87 -5.53
N VAL A 57 17.89 -0.12 -5.88
CA VAL A 57 19.07 -0.49 -5.12
C VAL A 57 20.32 -0.40 -6.00
N GLU A 58 21.27 0.39 -5.57
CA GLU A 58 22.58 0.50 -6.26
C GLU A 58 23.39 -0.81 -6.10
N PRO A 59 24.19 -1.19 -7.11
CA PRO A 59 24.97 -2.45 -7.09
C PRO A 59 25.85 -2.60 -5.83
N GLU A 60 26.42 -1.51 -5.35
CA GLU A 60 27.29 -1.48 -4.17
C GLU A 60 26.49 -1.80 -2.89
N ALA A 61 25.27 -1.31 -2.78
CA ALA A 61 24.38 -1.59 -1.65
C ALA A 61 23.94 -3.06 -1.65
N LEU A 62 23.61 -3.60 -2.83
CA LEU A 62 23.27 -5.01 -2.99
C LEU A 62 24.46 -5.92 -2.63
N ALA A 63 25.66 -5.58 -3.07
CA ALA A 63 26.89 -6.32 -2.74
C ALA A 63 27.25 -6.23 -1.24
N ALA A 64 26.90 -5.14 -0.58
CA ALA A 64 27.14 -4.95 0.85
C ALA A 64 26.15 -5.73 1.74
N ALA A 65 25.04 -6.20 1.22
CA ALA A 65 24.00 -6.96 1.94
C ALA A 65 24.44 -8.43 2.16
N ARG A 66 25.48 -8.65 2.98
CA ARG A 66 26.14 -9.94 3.16
C ARG A 66 25.25 -11.04 3.77
N HIS A 67 24.19 -10.66 4.46
CA HIS A 67 23.25 -11.59 5.07
C HIS A 67 22.02 -11.83 4.20
N LEU A 68 21.99 -11.31 2.95
CA LEU A 68 20.92 -11.53 1.99
C LEU A 68 21.19 -12.82 1.18
N ARG A 69 20.27 -13.76 1.27
CA ARG A 69 20.21 -14.93 0.41
C ARG A 69 19.04 -14.77 -0.56
N LEU A 70 19.27 -14.93 -1.85
CA LEU A 70 18.26 -14.77 -2.91
C LEU A 70 17.84 -16.14 -3.44
N THR A 71 16.54 -16.40 -3.51
CA THR A 71 16.00 -17.69 -3.94
C THR A 71 14.64 -17.57 -4.61
N SER A 72 14.33 -18.51 -5.51
CA SER A 72 12.99 -18.77 -6.03
C SER A 72 12.41 -20.12 -5.57
N ALA A 73 13.10 -20.83 -4.67
CA ALA A 73 12.66 -22.10 -4.14
C ALA A 73 11.88 -21.90 -2.83
N PRO A 74 10.57 -22.22 -2.75
CA PRO A 74 9.78 -22.07 -1.52
C PRO A 74 10.33 -22.88 -0.34
N SER A 75 11.03 -24.01 -0.60
CA SER A 75 11.66 -24.82 0.44
C SER A 75 12.70 -24.06 1.28
N ASP A 76 13.30 -23.02 0.73
CA ASP A 76 14.31 -22.21 1.41
C ASP A 76 13.72 -21.30 2.50
N LEU A 77 12.39 -21.15 2.51
CA LEU A 77 11.65 -20.38 3.51
C LEU A 77 11.47 -21.12 4.84
N ALA A 78 11.68 -22.43 4.87
CA ALA A 78 11.41 -23.28 6.06
C ALA A 78 12.23 -22.89 7.31
N GLY A 79 13.39 -22.22 7.12
CA GLY A 79 14.23 -21.73 8.21
C GLY A 79 13.80 -20.37 8.79
N CYS A 80 12.91 -19.65 8.11
CA CYS A 80 12.48 -18.31 8.52
C CYS A 80 11.40 -18.38 9.61
N ASN A 81 11.25 -17.29 10.35
CA ASN A 81 10.26 -17.13 11.42
C ASN A 81 9.54 -15.77 11.38
N THR A 82 9.97 -14.90 10.49
CA THR A 82 9.36 -13.60 10.24
C THR A 82 9.27 -13.39 8.74
N PHE A 83 8.06 -13.30 8.22
CA PHE A 83 7.79 -13.21 6.79
C PHE A 83 7.26 -11.81 6.47
N ILE A 84 7.86 -11.10 5.52
CA ILE A 84 7.42 -9.79 5.09
C ILE A 84 6.94 -9.89 3.63
N VAL A 85 5.65 -9.63 3.40
CA VAL A 85 5.02 -9.77 2.09
C VAL A 85 4.91 -8.41 1.42
N THR A 86 5.57 -8.28 0.26
CA THR A 86 5.71 -7.01 -0.49
C THR A 86 5.26 -7.15 -1.95
N VAL A 87 4.36 -8.08 -2.22
CA VAL A 87 3.84 -8.33 -3.57
C VAL A 87 2.90 -7.20 -4.03
N PRO A 88 2.80 -6.97 -5.36
CA PRO A 88 1.89 -5.96 -5.89
C PRO A 88 0.42 -6.33 -5.66
N THR A 89 -0.42 -5.31 -5.56
CA THR A 89 -1.86 -5.41 -5.42
C THR A 89 -2.52 -4.49 -6.46
N PRO A 90 -2.62 -4.91 -7.73
CA PRO A 90 -3.19 -4.10 -8.80
C PRO A 90 -4.72 -4.02 -8.70
N VAL A 91 -5.33 -3.22 -9.56
CA VAL A 91 -6.76 -3.26 -9.84
C VAL A 91 -6.99 -3.90 -11.21
N ASP A 92 -8.12 -4.58 -11.36
CA ASP A 92 -8.55 -5.13 -12.64
C ASP A 92 -9.11 -4.04 -13.60
N GLU A 93 -9.57 -4.44 -14.77
CA GLU A 93 -10.19 -3.56 -15.77
C GLU A 93 -11.47 -2.86 -15.25
N HIS A 94 -12.12 -3.43 -14.24
CA HIS A 94 -13.31 -2.86 -13.58
C HIS A 94 -12.95 -2.02 -12.35
N LYS A 95 -11.67 -1.70 -12.15
CA LYS A 95 -11.16 -0.97 -10.98
C LYS A 95 -11.47 -1.65 -9.64
N THR A 96 -11.56 -2.98 -9.66
CA THR A 96 -11.71 -3.81 -8.47
C THR A 96 -10.32 -4.29 -8.01
N PRO A 97 -10.01 -4.26 -6.70
CA PRO A 97 -8.74 -4.78 -6.21
C PRO A 97 -8.50 -6.24 -6.61
N ASP A 98 -7.38 -6.52 -7.28
CA ASP A 98 -6.93 -7.87 -7.55
C ASP A 98 -5.95 -8.32 -6.47
N LEU A 99 -6.44 -9.11 -5.54
CA LEU A 99 -5.65 -9.66 -4.44
C LEU A 99 -5.02 -11.03 -4.78
N THR A 100 -5.09 -11.48 -6.03
CA THR A 100 -4.53 -12.77 -6.45
C THR A 100 -3.04 -12.92 -6.10
N PRO A 101 -2.16 -11.91 -6.35
CA PRO A 101 -0.76 -12.02 -5.95
C PRO A 101 -0.58 -12.15 -4.44
N LEU A 102 -1.40 -11.43 -3.66
CA LEU A 102 -1.37 -11.44 -2.21
C LEU A 102 -1.83 -12.79 -1.63
N VAL A 103 -2.88 -13.37 -2.19
CA VAL A 103 -3.37 -14.71 -1.84
C VAL A 103 -2.31 -15.76 -2.13
N ARG A 104 -1.68 -15.75 -3.31
CA ARG A 104 -0.61 -16.69 -3.69
C ARG A 104 0.62 -16.55 -2.80
N ALA A 105 1.01 -15.32 -2.45
CA ALA A 105 2.09 -15.08 -1.51
C ALA A 105 1.76 -15.64 -0.12
N SER A 106 0.52 -15.43 0.34
CA SER A 106 0.03 -15.99 1.60
C SER A 106 -0.01 -17.54 1.59
N GLU A 107 -0.34 -18.16 0.44
CA GLU A 107 -0.25 -19.63 0.27
C GLU A 107 1.20 -20.12 0.38
N THR A 108 2.13 -19.42 -0.27
CA THR A 108 3.57 -19.75 -0.20
C THR A 108 4.10 -19.62 1.22
N VAL A 109 3.77 -18.55 1.92
CA VAL A 109 4.14 -18.33 3.32
C VAL A 109 3.49 -19.37 4.22
N GLY A 110 2.18 -19.61 4.06
CA GLY A 110 1.41 -20.56 4.87
C GLY A 110 2.01 -21.99 4.85
N ALA A 111 2.58 -22.40 3.72
CA ALA A 111 3.26 -23.69 3.59
C ALA A 111 4.58 -23.78 4.39
N ALA A 112 5.18 -22.65 4.75
CA ALA A 112 6.43 -22.56 5.51
C ALA A 112 6.23 -22.20 6.99
N LEU A 113 5.04 -21.73 7.37
CA LEU A 113 4.73 -21.26 8.72
C LEU A 113 4.84 -22.36 9.78
N LYS A 114 5.34 -21.97 10.94
CA LYS A 114 5.44 -22.75 12.17
C LYS A 114 4.75 -22.02 13.32
N PRO A 115 4.36 -22.71 14.39
CA PRO A 115 3.85 -22.06 15.59
C PRO A 115 4.81 -20.99 16.13
N GLY A 116 4.28 -19.81 16.42
CA GLY A 116 5.01 -18.64 16.90
C GLY A 116 5.52 -17.71 15.80
N ASP A 117 5.47 -18.11 14.54
CA ASP A 117 5.94 -17.27 13.44
C ASP A 117 5.05 -16.03 13.21
N THR A 118 5.65 -15.00 12.60
CA THR A 118 4.98 -13.72 12.30
C THR A 118 4.98 -13.45 10.79
N VAL A 119 3.83 -13.02 10.27
CA VAL A 119 3.68 -12.57 8.89
C VAL A 119 3.34 -11.08 8.86
N ILE A 120 4.16 -10.28 8.23
CA ILE A 120 3.98 -8.82 8.12
C ILE A 120 3.62 -8.50 6.67
N TYR A 121 2.51 -7.82 6.45
CA TYR A 121 2.11 -7.36 5.12
C TYR A 121 2.51 -5.90 4.91
N GLU A 122 3.17 -5.63 3.79
CA GLU A 122 3.50 -4.26 3.34
C GLU A 122 2.69 -3.84 2.10
N SER A 123 2.12 -4.80 1.40
CA SER A 123 1.29 -4.54 0.22
C SER A 123 0.14 -3.59 0.57
N THR A 124 -0.13 -2.62 -0.30
CA THR A 124 -1.26 -1.70 -0.12
C THR A 124 -2.57 -2.45 -0.31
N VAL A 125 -3.46 -2.33 0.67
CA VAL A 125 -4.77 -3.00 0.68
C VAL A 125 -5.85 -2.12 1.31
N TYR A 126 -7.13 -2.47 1.12
CA TYR A 126 -8.24 -1.82 1.82
C TYR A 126 -8.28 -2.21 3.31
N PRO A 127 -8.85 -1.36 4.18
CA PRO A 127 -8.95 -1.66 5.61
C PRO A 127 -9.67 -2.98 5.90
N GLY A 128 -8.99 -3.88 6.60
CA GLY A 128 -9.45 -5.22 6.94
C GLY A 128 -8.98 -6.33 6.00
N ALA A 129 -8.37 -6.02 4.86
CA ALA A 129 -7.97 -7.04 3.89
C ALA A 129 -6.97 -8.07 4.46
N THR A 130 -6.02 -7.63 5.26
CA THR A 130 -5.05 -8.54 5.91
C THR A 130 -5.76 -9.59 6.75
N GLU A 131 -6.68 -9.16 7.60
CA GLU A 131 -7.40 -10.08 8.51
C GLU A 131 -8.51 -10.86 7.81
N GLU A 132 -9.21 -10.26 6.83
CA GLU A 132 -10.38 -10.86 6.17
C GLU A 132 -10.00 -11.78 5.00
N VAL A 133 -8.84 -11.54 4.35
CA VAL A 133 -8.41 -12.29 3.16
C VAL A 133 -7.15 -13.10 3.44
N CYS A 134 -6.08 -12.49 3.95
CA CYS A 134 -4.80 -13.15 4.08
C CYS A 134 -4.78 -14.17 5.24
N VAL A 135 -5.31 -13.79 6.40
CA VAL A 135 -5.37 -14.67 7.58
C VAL A 135 -6.08 -16.00 7.28
N PRO A 136 -7.29 -16.05 6.67
CA PRO A 136 -7.93 -17.31 6.34
C PRO A 136 -7.12 -18.19 5.38
N VAL A 137 -6.33 -17.60 4.48
CA VAL A 137 -5.44 -18.34 3.58
C VAL A 137 -4.29 -18.96 4.37
N LEU A 138 -3.67 -18.19 5.27
CA LEU A 138 -2.59 -18.67 6.14
C LEU A 138 -3.08 -19.83 7.02
N GLU A 139 -4.25 -19.70 7.68
CA GLU A 139 -4.85 -20.75 8.50
C GLU A 139 -5.12 -22.04 7.69
N ARG A 140 -5.74 -21.88 6.51
CA ARG A 140 -6.08 -22.99 5.63
C ARG A 140 -4.85 -23.79 5.18
N VAL A 141 -3.75 -23.08 4.84
CA VAL A 141 -2.56 -23.73 4.28
C VAL A 141 -1.64 -24.27 5.36
N SER A 142 -1.44 -23.53 6.45
CA SER A 142 -0.53 -23.95 7.53
C SER A 142 -1.16 -24.93 8.51
N GLY A 143 -2.49 -24.92 8.66
CA GLY A 143 -3.20 -25.63 9.74
C GLY A 143 -3.02 -24.98 11.11
N LEU A 144 -2.39 -23.82 11.18
CA LEU A 144 -2.23 -23.03 12.39
C LEU A 144 -3.44 -22.12 12.62
N GLN A 145 -3.56 -21.56 13.80
CA GLN A 145 -4.66 -20.66 14.17
C GLN A 145 -4.16 -19.24 14.41
N TYR A 146 -4.86 -18.26 13.91
CA TYR A 146 -4.56 -16.86 14.10
C TYR A 146 -4.61 -16.47 15.60
N ASN A 147 -3.54 -15.88 16.11
CA ASN A 147 -3.39 -15.43 17.49
C ASN A 147 -3.59 -16.51 18.57
N ALA A 148 -3.41 -17.80 18.26
CA ALA A 148 -3.55 -18.85 19.25
C ALA A 148 -2.25 -19.09 20.05
N GLU A 149 -2.38 -19.49 21.32
CA GLU A 149 -1.26 -19.63 22.26
C GLU A 149 -0.28 -20.76 21.90
N ASN A 150 -0.77 -21.93 21.55
CA ASN A 150 0.07 -23.13 21.36
C ASN A 150 0.27 -23.56 19.93
N ASN A 151 -0.61 -23.17 19.03
CA ASN A 151 -0.55 -23.54 17.60
C ASN A 151 -0.87 -22.32 16.75
N GLY A 152 -0.38 -21.16 17.18
CA GLY A 152 -0.72 -19.89 16.58
C GLY A 152 0.38 -19.34 15.70
N PHE A 153 -0.05 -18.51 14.75
CA PHE A 153 0.79 -17.53 14.05
C PHE A 153 0.25 -16.13 14.30
N PHE A 154 1.07 -15.13 14.06
CA PHE A 154 0.74 -13.75 14.34
C PHE A 154 0.93 -12.90 13.08
N VAL A 155 0.20 -11.79 13.01
CA VAL A 155 0.21 -10.95 11.82
C VAL A 155 0.53 -9.49 12.19
N GLY A 156 1.36 -8.87 11.37
CA GLY A 156 1.64 -7.45 11.39
C GLY A 156 1.27 -6.78 10.07
N TYR A 157 1.26 -5.47 10.10
CA TYR A 157 1.11 -4.65 8.91
C TYR A 157 2.01 -3.42 8.99
N SER A 158 2.70 -3.10 7.91
CA SER A 158 3.55 -1.92 7.82
C SER A 158 3.58 -1.42 6.38
N PRO A 159 2.72 -0.47 5.99
CA PRO A 159 2.60 -0.06 4.61
C PRO A 159 3.85 0.60 4.06
N GLU A 160 4.11 0.38 2.77
CA GLU A 160 5.14 1.12 2.08
C GLU A 160 4.69 2.56 1.78
N ARG A 161 5.60 3.50 2.00
CA ARG A 161 5.36 4.94 1.86
C ARG A 161 6.35 5.63 0.91
N ILE A 162 7.27 4.88 0.28
CA ILE A 162 8.21 5.42 -0.70
C ILE A 162 7.47 5.81 -1.98
N ASN A 163 7.88 6.93 -2.57
CA ASN A 163 7.50 7.26 -3.93
C ASN A 163 8.58 6.72 -4.88
N PRO A 164 8.25 5.82 -5.84
CA PRO A 164 9.24 5.30 -6.77
C PRO A 164 10.03 6.41 -7.45
N GLY A 165 11.37 6.28 -7.44
CA GLY A 165 12.29 7.28 -8.00
C GLY A 165 12.59 8.49 -7.12
N ASP A 166 12.01 8.60 -5.93
CA ASP A 166 12.38 9.63 -4.95
C ASP A 166 13.66 9.21 -4.21
N LYS A 167 14.76 9.93 -4.46
CA LYS A 167 16.06 9.62 -3.84
C LYS A 167 16.27 10.31 -2.48
N GLU A 168 15.42 11.27 -2.12
CA GLU A 168 15.52 11.97 -0.83
C GLU A 168 14.73 11.24 0.27
N HIS A 169 13.57 10.68 -0.10
CA HIS A 169 12.66 10.01 0.82
C HIS A 169 12.69 8.50 0.58
N GLY A 170 13.77 7.86 1.03
CA GLY A 170 13.95 6.41 0.95
C GLY A 170 13.36 5.66 2.14
N PHE A 171 13.48 4.34 2.13
CA PHE A 171 12.94 3.43 3.15
C PHE A 171 13.33 3.82 4.59
N THR A 172 14.56 4.25 4.82
CA THR A 172 15.07 4.58 6.16
C THR A 172 14.71 5.99 6.62
N THR A 173 14.35 6.90 5.71
CA THR A 173 14.16 8.34 5.98
C THR A 173 12.71 8.78 6.08
N ILE A 174 11.74 7.87 5.88
CA ILE A 174 10.30 8.12 6.05
C ILE A 174 9.84 7.41 7.32
N THR A 175 9.10 8.12 8.20
CA THR A 175 8.47 7.49 9.38
C THR A 175 7.61 6.31 8.95
N LYS A 176 7.91 5.11 9.47
CA LYS A 176 7.20 3.89 9.12
C LYS A 176 5.99 3.68 10.04
N VAL A 177 4.82 3.43 9.45
CA VAL A 177 3.64 3.04 10.22
C VAL A 177 3.71 1.55 10.49
N THR A 178 3.46 1.12 11.72
CA THR A 178 3.50 -0.29 12.12
C THR A 178 2.25 -0.68 12.89
N ALA A 179 1.83 -1.93 12.79
CA ALA A 179 0.73 -2.49 13.56
C ALA A 179 0.92 -4.00 13.75
N GLY A 180 0.27 -4.56 14.75
CA GLY A 180 0.28 -6.00 15.00
C GLY A 180 -1.05 -6.52 15.50
N SER A 181 -1.25 -7.81 15.38
CA SER A 181 -2.48 -8.51 15.71
C SER A 181 -2.71 -8.66 17.23
N THR A 182 -1.64 -8.57 18.01
CA THR A 182 -1.66 -8.48 19.47
C THR A 182 -0.75 -7.34 19.92
N PRO A 183 -0.86 -6.85 21.17
CA PRO A 183 0.05 -5.83 21.71
C PRO A 183 1.53 -6.22 21.57
N ASN A 184 1.90 -7.44 21.94
CA ASN A 184 3.27 -7.91 21.84
C ASN A 184 3.72 -8.05 20.39
N THR A 185 2.84 -8.48 19.47
CA THR A 185 3.13 -8.51 18.03
C THR A 185 3.36 -7.10 17.48
N ALA A 186 2.55 -6.13 17.91
CA ALA A 186 2.73 -4.73 17.51
C ALA A 186 4.06 -4.17 17.99
N ASP A 187 4.47 -4.47 19.25
CA ASP A 187 5.76 -4.08 19.80
C ASP A 187 6.92 -4.72 19.05
N TYR A 188 6.79 -5.99 18.71
CA TYR A 188 7.79 -6.70 17.91
C TYR A 188 7.95 -6.11 16.51
N VAL A 189 6.84 -5.89 15.80
CA VAL A 189 6.87 -5.30 14.47
C VAL A 189 7.45 -3.89 14.52
N GLU A 190 7.03 -3.06 15.50
CA GLU A 190 7.60 -1.72 15.67
C GLU A 190 9.11 -1.78 15.91
N GLY A 191 9.58 -2.63 16.84
CA GLY A 191 11.00 -2.79 17.14
C GLY A 191 11.82 -3.22 15.93
N LEU A 192 11.30 -4.20 15.15
CA LEU A 192 11.96 -4.66 13.94
C LEU A 192 12.20 -3.54 12.92
N TYR A 193 11.21 -2.68 12.69
CA TYR A 193 11.36 -1.55 11.78
C TYR A 193 12.17 -0.40 12.39
N ALA A 194 12.08 -0.16 13.69
CA ALA A 194 12.86 0.87 14.36
C ALA A 194 14.37 0.64 14.28
N ASP A 195 14.80 -0.61 14.16
CA ASP A 195 16.23 -0.96 13.99
C ASP A 195 16.81 -0.50 12.64
N VAL A 196 15.97 -0.29 11.63
CA VAL A 196 16.41 0.06 10.27
C VAL A 196 15.89 1.42 9.78
N VAL A 197 14.83 1.95 10.37
CA VAL A 197 14.21 3.22 9.96
C VAL A 197 14.66 4.35 10.87
N THR A 198 15.57 5.18 10.38
CA THR A 198 16.15 6.30 11.14
C THR A 198 15.16 7.45 11.38
N ALA A 199 14.14 7.58 10.55
CA ALA A 199 13.07 8.58 10.73
C ALA A 199 12.06 8.20 11.83
N GLY A 200 12.22 7.01 12.44
CA GLY A 200 11.35 6.51 13.49
C GLY A 200 10.10 5.80 12.97
N THR A 201 9.29 5.35 13.92
CA THR A 201 8.06 4.57 13.67
C THR A 201 6.85 5.25 14.30
N HIS A 202 5.68 4.89 13.78
CA HIS A 202 4.38 5.22 14.37
C HIS A 202 3.57 3.94 14.54
N LYS A 203 3.39 3.51 15.78
CA LYS A 203 2.59 2.33 16.10
C LYS A 203 1.11 2.67 16.04
N ALA A 204 0.43 2.16 15.03
CA ALA A 204 -1.01 2.29 14.90
C ALA A 204 -1.73 1.35 15.89
N SER A 205 -2.94 1.73 16.29
CA SER A 205 -3.73 0.97 17.27
C SER A 205 -4.25 -0.38 16.76
N SER A 206 -4.26 -0.60 15.46
CA SER A 206 -4.63 -1.87 14.82
C SER A 206 -4.14 -1.95 13.38
N ILE A 207 -4.13 -3.16 12.82
CA ILE A 207 -3.84 -3.42 11.41
C ILE A 207 -4.77 -2.59 10.52
N ARG A 208 -6.07 -2.60 10.78
CA ARG A 208 -7.07 -1.83 10.01
C ARG A 208 -6.81 -0.33 9.99
N VAL A 209 -6.34 0.22 11.10
CA VAL A 209 -5.97 1.65 11.18
C VAL A 209 -4.75 1.95 10.31
N ALA A 210 -3.74 1.09 10.32
CA ALA A 210 -2.55 1.24 9.49
C ALA A 210 -2.86 1.09 7.99
N GLU A 211 -3.71 0.13 7.61
CA GLU A 211 -4.23 -0.03 6.24
C GLU A 211 -4.99 1.21 5.78
N ALA A 212 -5.91 1.73 6.63
CA ALA A 212 -6.67 2.94 6.33
C ALA A 212 -5.77 4.16 6.14
N ALA A 213 -4.77 4.35 7.02
CA ALA A 213 -3.83 5.46 6.94
C ALA A 213 -3.11 5.49 5.58
N LYS A 214 -2.64 4.34 5.09
CA LYS A 214 -1.96 4.24 3.80
C LYS A 214 -2.85 4.68 2.64
N VAL A 215 -4.07 4.20 2.60
CA VAL A 215 -4.95 4.46 1.46
C VAL A 215 -5.40 5.93 1.42
N ILE A 216 -5.64 6.56 2.58
CA ILE A 216 -6.08 7.97 2.62
C ILE A 216 -4.95 8.94 2.26
N GLU A 217 -3.67 8.61 2.50
CA GLU A 217 -2.53 9.46 2.12
C GLU A 217 -2.55 9.78 0.62
N ASN A 218 -2.75 8.77 -0.21
CA ASN A 218 -2.79 8.92 -1.66
C ASN A 218 -4.13 9.47 -2.15
N THR A 219 -5.25 9.01 -1.60
CA THR A 219 -6.58 9.52 -1.94
C THR A 219 -6.71 11.02 -1.65
N GLN A 220 -6.24 11.49 -0.49
CA GLN A 220 -6.25 12.90 -0.13
C GLN A 220 -5.42 13.74 -1.12
N ARG A 221 -4.27 13.25 -1.54
CA ARG A 221 -3.42 13.91 -2.53
C ARG A 221 -4.10 14.01 -3.89
N ASP A 222 -4.69 12.91 -4.38
CA ASP A 222 -5.41 12.85 -5.64
C ASP A 222 -6.56 13.87 -5.69
N VAL A 223 -7.41 13.86 -4.66
CA VAL A 223 -8.56 14.79 -4.57
C VAL A 223 -8.11 16.25 -4.54
N ASN A 224 -7.04 16.57 -3.79
CA ASN A 224 -6.57 17.97 -3.72
C ASN A 224 -5.93 18.43 -5.02
N ILE A 225 -5.15 17.58 -5.70
CA ILE A 225 -4.59 17.94 -7.02
C ILE A 225 -5.71 18.09 -8.05
N ALA A 226 -6.71 17.20 -8.00
CA ALA A 226 -7.88 17.32 -8.85
C ALA A 226 -8.60 18.68 -8.66
N LEU A 227 -8.83 19.08 -7.41
CA LEU A 227 -9.42 20.38 -7.10
C LEU A 227 -8.59 21.53 -7.68
N ILE A 228 -7.27 21.52 -7.50
CA ILE A 228 -6.40 22.58 -8.00
C ILE A 228 -6.37 22.62 -9.54
N ASN A 229 -6.41 21.47 -10.20
CA ASN A 229 -6.53 21.40 -11.66
C ASN A 229 -7.82 22.07 -12.15
N GLU A 230 -8.93 21.82 -11.45
CA GLU A 230 -10.21 22.48 -11.77
C GLU A 230 -10.16 24.00 -11.60
N LEU A 231 -9.58 24.45 -10.49
CA LEU A 231 -9.38 25.88 -10.25
C LEU A 231 -8.51 26.52 -11.34
N ALA A 232 -7.46 25.83 -11.79
CA ALA A 232 -6.60 26.32 -12.88
C ALA A 232 -7.39 26.50 -14.19
N LEU A 233 -8.30 25.59 -14.52
CA LEU A 233 -9.16 25.71 -15.69
C LEU A 233 -10.16 26.85 -15.55
N LEU A 234 -10.74 27.03 -14.36
CA LEU A 234 -11.63 28.15 -14.07
C LEU A 234 -10.89 29.49 -14.17
N PHE A 235 -9.72 29.61 -13.56
CA PHE A 235 -8.93 30.84 -13.57
C PHE A 235 -8.48 31.22 -15.00
N ASN A 236 -8.13 30.22 -15.81
CA ASN A 236 -7.84 30.45 -17.22
C ASN A 236 -9.03 31.08 -17.97
N ARG A 237 -10.26 30.63 -17.71
CA ARG A 237 -11.47 31.22 -18.30
C ARG A 237 -11.79 32.62 -17.78
N LEU A 238 -11.33 32.94 -16.58
CA LEU A 238 -11.49 34.28 -15.96
C LEU A 238 -10.32 35.19 -16.29
N GLU A 239 -9.36 34.76 -17.11
CA GLU A 239 -8.13 35.51 -17.45
C GLU A 239 -7.31 35.86 -16.21
N ILE A 240 -7.30 35.00 -15.18
CA ILE A 240 -6.55 35.16 -13.94
C ILE A 240 -5.39 34.15 -13.93
N ASP A 241 -4.20 34.63 -13.54
CA ASP A 241 -3.03 33.76 -13.39
C ASP A 241 -3.19 32.83 -12.18
N THR A 242 -3.21 31.53 -12.43
CA THR A 242 -3.39 30.51 -11.40
C THR A 242 -2.28 30.54 -10.36
N GLU A 243 -1.03 30.73 -10.77
CA GLU A 243 0.11 30.74 -9.85
C GLU A 243 0.08 31.97 -8.93
N GLU A 244 -0.38 33.11 -9.42
CA GLU A 244 -0.58 34.30 -8.59
C GLU A 244 -1.66 34.09 -7.54
N VAL A 245 -2.78 33.47 -7.91
CA VAL A 245 -3.85 33.11 -6.97
C VAL A 245 -3.34 32.16 -5.91
N LEU A 246 -2.66 31.09 -6.31
CA LEU A 246 -2.14 30.09 -5.36
C LEU A 246 -1.06 30.67 -4.45
N ARG A 247 -0.23 31.60 -4.95
CA ARG A 247 0.76 32.31 -4.15
C ARG A 247 0.10 33.23 -3.11
N ALA A 248 -0.93 33.96 -3.52
CA ALA A 248 -1.71 34.81 -2.62
C ALA A 248 -2.45 33.99 -1.56
N ALA A 249 -3.14 32.91 -1.95
CA ALA A 249 -3.82 32.01 -1.03
C ALA A 249 -2.84 31.32 -0.07
N GLY A 250 -1.65 30.96 -0.54
CA GLY A 250 -0.56 30.34 0.22
C GLY A 250 0.04 31.20 1.33
N THR A 251 -0.29 32.51 1.37
CA THR A 251 0.08 33.36 2.50
C THR A 251 -0.68 33.02 3.78
N LYS A 252 -1.79 32.29 3.66
CA LYS A 252 -2.55 31.82 4.82
C LYS A 252 -1.92 30.56 5.38
N TRP A 253 -1.61 30.54 6.66
CA TRP A 253 -0.86 29.49 7.37
C TRP A 253 -1.43 28.07 7.21
N ASN A 254 -2.72 27.92 7.00
CA ASN A 254 -3.39 26.62 6.85
C ASN A 254 -3.81 26.28 5.41
N PHE A 255 -3.32 27.02 4.41
CA PHE A 255 -3.53 26.69 3.01
C PHE A 255 -2.57 25.58 2.59
N LEU A 256 -3.12 24.50 2.02
CA LEU A 256 -2.30 23.36 1.58
C LEU A 256 -1.64 23.68 0.23
N PRO A 257 -0.32 23.47 0.07
CA PRO A 257 0.44 23.96 -1.08
C PRO A 257 0.36 23.04 -2.30
N PHE A 258 -0.83 22.55 -2.63
CA PHE A 258 -1.04 21.78 -3.87
C PHE A 258 -0.91 22.69 -5.10
N ARG A 259 -0.45 22.10 -6.20
CA ARG A 259 -0.27 22.77 -7.49
C ARG A 259 -0.98 21.98 -8.58
N PRO A 260 -1.36 22.63 -9.72
CA PRO A 260 -1.85 21.91 -10.88
C PRO A 260 -0.81 20.90 -11.36
N GLY A 261 -1.27 19.72 -11.73
CA GLY A 261 -0.38 18.68 -12.21
C GLY A 261 -1.10 17.40 -12.57
N LEU A 262 -0.33 16.45 -13.09
CA LEU A 262 -0.80 15.12 -13.34
C LEU A 262 -0.62 14.28 -12.08
N VAL A 263 -1.61 13.50 -11.74
CA VAL A 263 -1.48 12.41 -10.78
C VAL A 263 -1.16 11.15 -11.57
N GLY A 264 -0.06 10.50 -11.21
CA GLY A 264 0.42 9.31 -11.92
C GLY A 264 1.19 8.38 -10.97
N GLY A 265 1.64 7.26 -11.50
CA GLY A 265 2.32 6.21 -10.76
C GLY A 265 1.39 5.08 -10.33
N HIS A 266 1.98 4.01 -9.80
CA HIS A 266 1.24 2.79 -9.44
C HIS A 266 0.23 2.96 -8.31
N CYS A 267 0.42 3.94 -7.41
CA CYS A 267 -0.36 4.05 -6.18
C CYS A 267 -1.58 4.97 -6.31
N ILE A 268 -1.43 6.19 -6.88
CA ILE A 268 -2.51 7.19 -6.90
C ILE A 268 -3.67 6.75 -7.80
N GLY A 269 -3.37 6.06 -8.90
CA GLY A 269 -4.38 5.49 -9.79
C GLY A 269 -5.07 4.22 -9.27
N VAL A 270 -4.70 3.72 -8.09
CA VAL A 270 -5.15 2.43 -7.53
C VAL A 270 -5.79 2.60 -6.16
N ASP A 271 -5.14 3.31 -5.23
CA ASP A 271 -5.54 3.38 -3.82
C ASP A 271 -6.98 3.92 -3.58
N PRO A 272 -7.50 4.94 -4.32
CA PRO A 272 -8.88 5.38 -4.15
C PRO A 272 -9.91 4.28 -4.41
N TYR A 273 -9.61 3.35 -5.31
CA TYR A 273 -10.51 2.23 -5.61
C TYR A 273 -10.58 1.21 -4.48
N TYR A 274 -9.54 1.08 -3.67
CA TYR A 274 -9.56 0.26 -2.46
C TYR A 274 -10.59 0.76 -1.45
N LEU A 275 -10.63 2.09 -1.21
CA LEU A 275 -11.63 2.68 -0.31
C LEU A 275 -13.06 2.53 -0.86
N THR A 276 -13.27 2.78 -2.14
CA THR A 276 -14.61 2.64 -2.74
C THR A 276 -15.08 1.19 -2.74
N HIS A 277 -14.17 0.24 -2.96
CA HIS A 277 -14.48 -1.20 -2.87
C HIS A 277 -14.93 -1.56 -1.46
N LYS A 278 -14.15 -1.18 -0.43
CA LYS A 278 -14.51 -1.45 0.97
C LYS A 278 -15.79 -0.74 1.39
N ALA A 279 -15.98 0.51 0.98
CA ALA A 279 -17.21 1.25 1.24
C ALA A 279 -18.44 0.51 0.74
N LYS A 280 -18.40 -0.01 -0.50
CA LYS A 280 -19.48 -0.83 -1.06
C LYS A 280 -19.76 -2.09 -0.23
N GLN A 281 -18.69 -2.79 0.21
CA GLN A 281 -18.83 -4.01 1.02
C GLN A 281 -19.55 -3.75 2.35
N VAL A 282 -19.33 -2.60 2.99
CA VAL A 282 -19.96 -2.24 4.27
C VAL A 282 -21.27 -1.46 4.09
N GLY A 283 -21.80 -1.39 2.85
CA GLY A 283 -23.05 -0.70 2.54
C GLY A 283 -22.95 0.83 2.61
N HIS A 284 -21.72 1.38 2.65
CA HIS A 284 -21.50 2.82 2.57
C HIS A 284 -21.40 3.25 1.10
N HIS A 285 -22.30 4.13 0.68
CA HIS A 285 -22.29 4.73 -0.63
C HIS A 285 -21.87 6.19 -0.48
N PRO A 286 -20.58 6.52 -0.68
CA PRO A 286 -20.11 7.89 -0.55
C PRO A 286 -20.82 8.80 -1.56
N ALA A 287 -21.01 10.06 -1.19
CA ALA A 287 -21.42 11.08 -2.15
C ALA A 287 -20.39 11.13 -3.27
N MET A 288 -20.84 10.93 -4.51
CA MET A 288 -19.94 10.96 -5.66
C MET A 288 -19.80 12.40 -6.14
N ILE A 289 -18.59 12.94 -6.04
CA ILE A 289 -18.23 14.25 -6.58
C ILE A 289 -17.39 14.02 -7.82
N LEU A 290 -17.92 14.33 -8.99
CA LEU A 290 -17.17 14.32 -10.23
C LEU A 290 -16.38 15.63 -10.33
N ALA A 291 -15.23 15.68 -9.66
CA ALA A 291 -14.36 16.86 -9.63
C ALA A 291 -13.34 16.89 -10.78
N VAL A 292 -13.07 15.72 -11.40
CA VAL A 292 -12.14 15.60 -12.55
C VAL A 292 -12.82 14.83 -13.66
N PRO A 293 -12.83 15.34 -14.90
CA PRO A 293 -13.40 14.65 -16.06
C PRO A 293 -12.40 13.62 -16.59
N HIS A 294 -12.13 12.57 -15.84
CA HIS A 294 -11.39 11.45 -16.38
C HIS A 294 -12.12 10.93 -17.64
N ARG A 295 -11.37 10.57 -18.64
CA ARG A 295 -11.87 10.13 -19.95
C ARG A 295 -12.94 9.05 -19.81
N GLU A 296 -12.76 8.14 -18.87
CA GLU A 296 -13.68 7.04 -18.54
C GLU A 296 -15.08 7.55 -18.09
N PHE A 297 -15.12 8.66 -17.35
CA PHE A 297 -16.40 9.26 -16.91
C PHE A 297 -17.05 10.11 -18.01
N VAL A 298 -16.24 10.73 -18.89
CA VAL A 298 -16.76 11.50 -20.02
C VAL A 298 -17.33 10.58 -21.10
N GLU A 299 -16.72 9.41 -21.31
CA GLU A 299 -17.15 8.39 -22.26
C GLU A 299 -18.28 7.48 -21.71
N ALA A 300 -18.47 7.43 -20.39
CA ALA A 300 -19.55 6.68 -19.77
C ALA A 300 -20.90 7.36 -20.02
N GLU A 301 -21.90 6.59 -20.41
CA GLU A 301 -23.26 7.11 -20.48
C GLU A 301 -23.76 7.48 -19.07
N GLY A 302 -24.54 8.57 -18.97
CA GLY A 302 -24.91 9.16 -17.68
C GLY A 302 -25.61 8.22 -16.71
N GLU A 303 -26.36 7.22 -17.19
CA GLU A 303 -26.95 6.18 -16.33
C GLU A 303 -25.88 5.24 -15.74
N ALA A 304 -24.84 4.90 -16.47
CA ALA A 304 -23.75 4.06 -15.96
C ALA A 304 -23.04 4.72 -14.76
N ILE A 305 -22.85 6.05 -14.80
CA ILE A 305 -22.28 6.80 -13.67
C ILE A 305 -23.21 6.79 -12.46
N ARG A 306 -24.52 6.92 -12.67
CA ARG A 306 -25.50 6.84 -11.56
C ARG A 306 -25.51 5.48 -10.87
N THR A 307 -25.21 4.40 -11.59
CA THR A 307 -25.14 3.05 -11.00
C THR A 307 -23.94 2.85 -10.08
N LEU A 308 -22.94 3.71 -10.15
CA LEU A 308 -21.79 3.70 -9.24
C LEU A 308 -22.14 4.19 -7.82
N GLY A 309 -23.25 4.94 -7.67
CA GLY A 309 -23.75 5.44 -6.40
C GLY A 309 -24.97 4.67 -5.89
N ALA A 310 -25.41 4.94 -4.64
CA ALA A 310 -26.66 4.43 -4.11
C ALA A 310 -27.86 5.04 -4.86
N LYS A 311 -29.02 4.36 -4.80
CA LYS A 311 -30.26 4.78 -5.47
C LYS A 311 -30.67 6.23 -5.19
N ASN A 312 -30.27 6.78 -4.03
CA ASN A 312 -30.56 8.14 -3.60
C ASN A 312 -29.27 8.99 -3.44
N SER A 313 -28.15 8.59 -4.04
CA SER A 313 -26.91 9.37 -3.96
C SER A 313 -27.05 10.69 -4.73
N VAL A 314 -26.41 11.73 -4.18
CA VAL A 314 -26.24 13.01 -4.88
C VAL A 314 -25.09 12.86 -5.86
N LEU A 315 -25.34 13.05 -7.13
CA LEU A 315 -24.31 13.15 -8.17
C LEU A 315 -24.10 14.63 -8.47
N PHE A 316 -22.96 15.16 -8.06
CA PHE A 316 -22.58 16.53 -8.32
C PHE A 316 -21.56 16.60 -9.46
N ASP A 317 -22.01 17.04 -10.63
CA ASP A 317 -21.20 17.24 -11.82
C ASP A 317 -20.61 18.66 -11.83
N VAL A 318 -19.48 18.81 -11.20
CA VAL A 318 -18.73 20.09 -11.11
C VAL A 318 -18.25 20.57 -12.48
N LYS A 319 -18.17 19.68 -13.47
CA LYS A 319 -17.63 19.95 -14.82
C LYS A 319 -18.70 20.15 -15.88
N SER A 320 -19.93 19.89 -15.56
CA SER A 320 -21.00 19.90 -16.56
C SER A 320 -20.69 19.05 -17.80
N VAL A 321 -19.97 17.93 -17.62
CA VAL A 321 -19.59 17.01 -18.71
C VAL A 321 -20.62 15.93 -18.96
N LEU A 322 -21.50 15.67 -18.00
CA LEU A 322 -22.56 14.69 -18.15
C LEU A 322 -23.75 15.24 -18.96
N PRO A 323 -24.52 14.39 -19.64
CA PRO A 323 -25.73 14.81 -20.30
C PRO A 323 -26.70 15.52 -19.35
N PRO A 324 -27.49 16.51 -19.83
CA PRO A 324 -28.52 17.17 -19.02
C PRO A 324 -29.48 16.17 -18.37
N GLY A 325 -29.74 16.34 -17.07
CA GLY A 325 -30.63 15.47 -16.30
C GLY A 325 -29.97 14.26 -15.65
N THR A 326 -28.68 13.98 -15.96
CA THR A 326 -27.93 12.87 -15.33
C THR A 326 -27.48 13.23 -13.92
N ALA A 327 -26.96 14.41 -13.69
CA ALA A 327 -26.48 14.85 -12.39
C ALA A 327 -27.64 15.36 -11.51
N THR A 328 -27.52 15.17 -10.19
CA THR A 328 -28.44 15.73 -9.20
C THR A 328 -28.19 17.22 -9.01
N LEU A 329 -26.94 17.61 -9.02
CA LEU A 329 -26.47 18.98 -8.96
C LEU A 329 -25.42 19.21 -10.06
N ARG A 330 -25.37 20.42 -10.58
CA ARG A 330 -24.49 20.82 -11.66
C ARG A 330 -24.03 22.25 -11.45
N LEU A 331 -22.76 22.56 -11.73
CA LEU A 331 -22.25 23.93 -11.84
C LEU A 331 -22.52 24.49 -13.23
#